data_468af39c039aec5755a3329a7a1f1d9c
#
_entry.id   468af39c039aec5755a3329a7a1f1d9c
#
_cell.length_a   1.000
_cell.length_b   1.000
_cell.length_c   1.000
_cell.angle_alpha   90.00
_cell.angle_beta   90.00
_cell.angle_gamma   90.00
#
_symmetry.space_group_name_H-M   'P 1'
#
loop_
_entity.id
_entity.type
_entity.pdbx_description
1 polymer ?
#
loop_
_entity_poly.entity_id
_entity_poly.type
_entity_poly.pdbx_seq_one_letter_code
_entity_poly.pdbx_strand_id
1 'polypeptide(L)'
;MATVVNRESVSTGADVIGIVFPVYHGGVPNIVGRFISRMDDINNKYIFGVCTYGDEPGIAMKYLSRTIESRGGKLASGFAVKMPYNYIDFSRSLREVSVEEQQEMFKGWRKKLESIHKSVDARETGRFETSLETLSKMVDTLRLREIVGKRVWLKRAGFVEHTDLTFWECIQLMDSGFQYDEECNGCDICSKVCPVSNIKMIDNRPSWQHRCEQCFACLQWCPKEAIQFGSRTSGGKRYHHPDVKISDMLRRD
;
A
#
# COMPACT_ATOMS: atom_id res chain seq x y z
N MET A 1 -3.30 10.58 5.61
CA MET A 1 -4.40 9.59 5.72
C MET A 1 -4.45 8.94 7.10
N ALA A 2 -3.37 8.37 7.62
CA ALA A 2 -3.37 7.69 8.91
C ALA A 2 -3.95 8.50 10.08
N THR A 3 -3.69 9.81 10.10
CA THR A 3 -4.17 10.75 11.15
C THR A 3 -5.64 11.16 10.99
N VAL A 4 -6.23 11.01 9.83
CA VAL A 4 -7.60 11.50 9.53
C VAL A 4 -8.58 10.39 9.16
N VAL A 5 -8.10 9.16 8.95
CA VAL A 5 -8.94 8.02 8.53
C VAL A 5 -10.01 7.63 9.56
N ASN A 6 -9.82 8.01 10.82
CA ASN A 6 -10.78 7.74 11.89
C ASN A 6 -11.80 8.89 12.12
N ARG A 7 -11.70 10.00 11.37
CA ARG A 7 -12.73 11.05 11.42
C ARG A 7 -14.00 10.57 10.73
N GLU A 8 -15.15 11.03 11.17
CA GLU A 8 -16.44 10.68 10.57
C GLU A 8 -16.55 11.21 9.15
N SER A 9 -16.09 12.45 8.92
CA SER A 9 -16.02 13.05 7.60
C SER A 9 -14.72 13.85 7.41
N VAL A 10 -14.35 14.03 6.15
CA VAL A 10 -13.18 14.81 5.73
C VAL A 10 -13.57 15.71 4.57
N SER A 11 -13.52 17.02 4.79
CA SER A 11 -13.76 18.02 3.77
C SER A 11 -12.51 18.86 3.51
N THR A 12 -12.44 19.48 2.36
CA THR A 12 -11.37 20.43 2.00
C THR A 12 -11.91 21.53 1.09
N GLY A 13 -11.47 22.77 1.32
CA GLY A 13 -11.74 23.90 0.43
C GLY A 13 -10.91 23.89 -0.87
N ALA A 14 -9.99 22.94 -1.04
CA ALA A 14 -9.14 22.88 -2.22
C ALA A 14 -9.94 22.46 -3.48
N ASP A 15 -9.68 23.11 -4.62
CA ASP A 15 -10.27 22.76 -5.93
C ASP A 15 -9.53 21.57 -6.59
N VAL A 16 -8.31 21.30 -6.17
CA VAL A 16 -7.47 20.22 -6.68
C VAL A 16 -7.14 19.26 -5.55
N ILE A 17 -7.43 17.98 -5.75
CA ILE A 17 -7.16 16.91 -4.78
C ILE A 17 -6.27 15.86 -5.41
N GLY A 18 -5.10 15.64 -4.84
CA GLY A 18 -4.19 14.56 -5.19
C GLY A 18 -4.30 13.39 -4.22
N ILE A 19 -4.62 12.20 -4.72
CA ILE A 19 -4.60 10.95 -3.94
C ILE A 19 -3.34 10.18 -4.30
N VAL A 20 -2.37 10.16 -3.37
CA VAL A 20 -1.08 9.49 -3.57
C VAL A 20 -1.00 8.26 -2.67
N PHE A 21 -0.68 7.10 -3.24
CA PHE A 21 -0.67 5.82 -2.51
C PHE A 21 0.23 4.77 -3.16
N PRO A 22 0.75 3.79 -2.40
CA PRO A 22 1.42 2.63 -2.96
C PRO A 22 0.41 1.60 -3.45
N VAL A 23 0.77 0.86 -4.51
CA VAL A 23 -0.03 -0.30 -4.95
C VAL A 23 0.20 -1.47 -3.99
N TYR A 24 -0.86 -1.96 -3.36
CA TYR A 24 -0.84 -3.19 -2.59
C TYR A 24 -1.68 -4.25 -3.30
N HIS A 25 -1.10 -5.42 -3.52
CA HIS A 25 -1.78 -6.55 -4.18
C HIS A 25 -2.44 -6.18 -5.52
N GLY A 26 -1.81 -5.29 -6.30
CA GLY A 26 -2.32 -4.79 -7.58
C GLY A 26 -3.53 -3.86 -7.49
N GLY A 27 -3.81 -3.30 -6.31
CA GLY A 27 -4.96 -2.43 -6.05
C GLY A 27 -4.66 -1.28 -5.09
N VAL A 28 -5.72 -0.63 -4.66
CA VAL A 28 -5.70 0.48 -3.70
C VAL A 28 -5.67 -0.10 -2.28
N PRO A 29 -4.80 0.38 -1.37
CA PRO A 29 -4.84 -0.03 0.04
C PRO A 29 -6.18 0.28 0.71
N ASN A 30 -6.63 -0.58 1.63
CA ASN A 30 -7.91 -0.40 2.32
C ASN A 30 -8.02 0.95 3.05
N ILE A 31 -6.92 1.43 3.64
CA ILE A 31 -6.89 2.74 4.31
C ILE A 31 -7.21 3.89 3.36
N VAL A 32 -6.79 3.80 2.09
CA VAL A 32 -7.10 4.81 1.06
C VAL A 32 -8.58 4.77 0.70
N GLY A 33 -9.13 3.57 0.50
CA GLY A 33 -10.57 3.39 0.25
C GLY A 33 -11.42 3.95 1.39
N ARG A 34 -11.07 3.61 2.63
CA ARG A 34 -11.74 4.15 3.85
C ARG A 34 -11.61 5.67 3.97
N PHE A 35 -10.47 6.24 3.60
CA PHE A 35 -10.28 7.68 3.58
C PHE A 35 -11.21 8.35 2.56
N ILE A 36 -11.26 7.85 1.32
CA ILE A 36 -12.10 8.40 0.27
C ILE A 36 -13.59 8.26 0.61
N SER A 37 -14.00 7.14 1.23
CA SER A 37 -15.41 6.96 1.64
C SER A 37 -15.92 7.98 2.66
N ARG A 38 -15.02 8.72 3.30
CA ARG A 38 -15.31 9.80 4.25
C ARG A 38 -15.11 11.21 3.70
N MET A 39 -14.69 11.31 2.42
CA MET A 39 -14.55 12.62 1.80
C MET A 39 -15.92 13.17 1.41
N ASP A 40 -16.14 14.43 1.77
CA ASP A 40 -17.32 15.19 1.40
C ASP A 40 -16.97 16.26 0.37
N ASP A 41 -17.99 16.75 -0.35
CA ASP A 41 -17.92 17.86 -1.30
C ASP A 41 -16.85 17.72 -2.39
N ILE A 42 -16.72 16.50 -2.95
CA ILE A 42 -15.72 16.20 -3.99
C ILE A 42 -16.26 16.25 -5.42
N ASN A 43 -17.55 16.56 -5.63
CA ASN A 43 -18.26 16.44 -6.91
C ASN A 43 -17.70 17.36 -8.01
N ASN A 44 -17.28 18.58 -7.64
CA ASN A 44 -16.83 19.61 -8.59
C ASN A 44 -15.32 19.86 -8.51
N LYS A 45 -14.56 18.92 -7.95
CA LYS A 45 -13.12 19.08 -7.76
C LYS A 45 -12.34 18.35 -8.85
N TYR A 46 -11.20 18.91 -9.22
CA TYR A 46 -10.23 18.19 -10.04
C TYR A 46 -9.49 17.19 -9.17
N ILE A 47 -9.76 15.89 -9.37
CA ILE A 47 -9.15 14.83 -8.56
C ILE A 47 -8.21 14.02 -9.43
N PHE A 48 -6.95 13.91 -9.03
CA PHE A 48 -5.98 13.04 -9.70
C PHE A 48 -5.40 12.00 -8.75
N GLY A 49 -5.01 10.85 -9.31
CA GLY A 49 -4.36 9.78 -8.58
C GLY A 49 -2.89 9.62 -8.97
N VAL A 50 -2.03 9.34 -8.00
CA VAL A 50 -0.65 8.90 -8.25
C VAL A 50 -0.41 7.64 -7.44
N CYS A 51 -0.11 6.51 -8.11
CA CYS A 51 0.31 5.32 -7.39
C CYS A 51 1.80 5.05 -7.58
N THR A 52 2.45 4.56 -6.53
CA THR A 52 3.80 3.98 -6.62
C THR A 52 3.70 2.46 -6.70
N TYR A 53 4.53 1.84 -7.53
CA TYR A 53 4.54 0.38 -7.71
C TYR A 53 5.96 -0.14 -7.92
N GLY A 54 6.19 -1.40 -7.52
CA GLY A 54 7.47 -2.08 -7.75
C GLY A 54 7.47 -2.85 -9.07
N ASP A 55 6.53 -3.74 -9.24
CA ASP A 55 6.43 -4.63 -10.40
C ASP A 55 5.45 -4.08 -11.44
N GLU A 56 4.17 -4.04 -11.13
CA GLU A 56 3.12 -3.50 -12.00
C GLU A 56 2.11 -2.65 -11.23
N PRO A 57 1.55 -1.58 -11.85
CA PRO A 57 0.52 -0.76 -11.23
C PRO A 57 -0.85 -1.48 -11.15
N GLY A 58 -1.02 -2.59 -11.87
CA GLY A 58 -2.26 -3.34 -11.90
C GLY A 58 -3.45 -2.49 -12.33
N ILE A 59 -4.59 -2.68 -11.67
CA ILE A 59 -5.83 -1.96 -11.91
C ILE A 59 -6.11 -0.91 -10.80
N ALA A 60 -5.07 -0.45 -10.11
CA ALA A 60 -5.21 0.46 -8.97
C ALA A 60 -5.98 1.74 -9.32
N MET A 61 -5.71 2.34 -10.48
CA MET A 61 -6.43 3.55 -10.91
C MET A 61 -7.91 3.29 -11.20
N LYS A 62 -8.27 2.12 -11.71
CA LYS A 62 -9.67 1.71 -11.92
C LYS A 62 -10.42 1.56 -10.59
N TYR A 63 -9.78 0.96 -9.58
CA TYR A 63 -10.36 0.87 -8.24
C TYR A 63 -10.49 2.24 -7.60
N LEU A 64 -9.47 3.09 -7.73
CA LEU A 64 -9.52 4.47 -7.24
C LEU A 64 -10.69 5.24 -7.87
N SER A 65 -10.85 5.17 -9.21
CA SER A 65 -11.94 5.83 -9.94
C SER A 65 -13.31 5.40 -9.39
N ARG A 66 -13.55 4.10 -9.30
CA ARG A 66 -14.81 3.55 -8.77
C ARG A 66 -15.10 4.03 -7.33
N THR A 67 -14.07 4.08 -6.49
CA THR A 67 -14.24 4.54 -5.10
C THR A 67 -14.58 6.04 -5.04
N ILE A 68 -13.96 6.86 -5.87
CA ILE A 68 -14.26 8.29 -5.99
C ILE A 68 -15.66 8.50 -6.56
N GLU A 69 -16.04 7.76 -7.60
CA GLU A 69 -17.36 7.81 -8.24
C GLU A 69 -18.48 7.44 -7.27
N SER A 70 -18.27 6.45 -6.39
CA SER A 70 -19.24 6.09 -5.35
C SER A 70 -19.51 7.22 -4.35
N ARG A 71 -18.68 8.25 -4.32
CA ARG A 71 -18.84 9.47 -3.51
C ARG A 71 -19.26 10.69 -4.33
N GLY A 72 -19.68 10.49 -5.59
CA GLY A 72 -20.13 11.54 -6.50
C GLY A 72 -18.99 12.35 -7.14
N GLY A 73 -17.72 12.01 -6.89
CA GLY A 73 -16.57 12.65 -7.53
C GLY A 73 -16.22 12.00 -8.87
N LYS A 74 -15.23 12.58 -9.57
CA LYS A 74 -14.68 12.02 -10.80
C LYS A 74 -13.16 12.05 -10.76
N LEU A 75 -12.52 10.91 -10.99
CA LEU A 75 -11.07 10.87 -11.17
C LEU A 75 -10.73 11.44 -12.56
N ALA A 76 -10.03 12.58 -12.59
CA ALA A 76 -9.68 13.28 -13.82
C ALA A 76 -8.52 12.59 -14.55
N SER A 77 -7.49 12.20 -13.81
CA SER A 77 -6.30 11.52 -14.35
C SER A 77 -5.66 10.60 -13.29
N GLY A 78 -4.92 9.61 -13.74
CA GLY A 78 -4.25 8.65 -12.88
C GLY A 78 -2.86 8.28 -13.41
N PHE A 79 -1.85 8.44 -12.59
CA PHE A 79 -0.45 8.25 -12.93
C PHE A 79 0.18 7.13 -12.12
N ALA A 80 1.14 6.43 -12.71
CA ALA A 80 1.87 5.35 -12.07
C ALA A 80 3.38 5.65 -12.08
N VAL A 81 4.03 5.55 -10.91
CA VAL A 81 5.44 5.84 -10.71
C VAL A 81 6.15 4.57 -10.25
N LYS A 82 7.10 4.08 -11.05
CA LYS A 82 7.88 2.90 -10.69
C LYS A 82 8.91 3.25 -9.61
N MET A 83 8.93 2.46 -8.56
CA MET A 83 9.83 2.60 -7.41
C MET A 83 10.52 1.27 -7.11
N PRO A 84 11.65 1.27 -6.38
CA PRO A 84 12.24 0.03 -5.92
C PRO A 84 11.24 -0.85 -5.18
N TYR A 85 11.34 -2.14 -5.41
CA TYR A 85 10.44 -3.13 -4.85
C TYR A 85 10.79 -3.40 -3.38
N ASN A 86 9.84 -3.18 -2.48
CA ASN A 86 10.01 -3.42 -1.05
C ASN A 86 9.13 -4.57 -0.53
N TYR A 87 8.45 -5.26 -1.44
CA TYR A 87 7.59 -6.35 -1.10
C TYR A 87 8.41 -7.62 -0.81
N ILE A 88 8.00 -8.35 0.21
CA ILE A 88 8.62 -9.60 0.60
C ILE A 88 8.00 -10.72 -0.22
N ASP A 89 8.73 -11.22 -1.21
CA ASP A 89 8.32 -12.36 -2.00
C ASP A 89 8.66 -13.66 -1.25
N PHE A 90 7.65 -14.44 -1.00
CA PHE A 90 7.79 -15.75 -0.38
C PHE A 90 8.48 -16.80 -1.27
N SER A 91 8.62 -16.56 -2.56
CA SER A 91 9.17 -17.51 -3.52
C SER A 91 10.56 -17.15 -4.02
N ARG A 92 10.95 -15.87 -3.86
CA ARG A 92 12.26 -15.36 -4.27
C ARG A 92 12.82 -14.55 -3.11
N SER A 93 14.12 -14.73 -2.83
CA SER A 93 14.87 -13.76 -2.06
C SER A 93 14.52 -12.37 -2.57
N LEU A 94 14.35 -11.39 -1.67
CA LEU A 94 14.14 -9.98 -2.04
C LEU A 94 14.99 -9.69 -3.28
N ARG A 95 14.36 -9.38 -4.41
CA ARG A 95 15.12 -9.00 -5.60
C ARG A 95 15.88 -7.73 -5.24
N GLU A 96 17.16 -7.94 -4.93
CA GLU A 96 18.05 -6.83 -4.65
C GLU A 96 18.12 -5.98 -5.90
N VAL A 97 17.59 -4.78 -5.80
CA VAL A 97 17.83 -3.75 -6.80
C VAL A 97 19.22 -3.20 -6.52
N SER A 98 20.13 -3.26 -7.50
CA SER A 98 21.47 -2.70 -7.32
C SER A 98 21.38 -1.19 -7.06
N VAL A 99 22.44 -0.61 -6.49
CA VAL A 99 22.49 0.84 -6.25
C VAL A 99 22.34 1.61 -7.58
N GLU A 100 22.93 1.10 -8.65
CA GLU A 100 22.85 1.69 -9.99
C GLU A 100 21.42 1.62 -10.55
N GLU A 101 20.76 0.45 -10.46
CA GLU A 101 19.36 0.30 -10.86
C GLU A 101 18.44 1.22 -10.06
N GLN A 102 18.69 1.35 -8.74
CA GLN A 102 17.94 2.25 -7.88
C GLN A 102 18.10 3.72 -8.29
N GLN A 103 19.33 4.14 -8.59
CA GLN A 103 19.60 5.49 -9.06
C GLN A 103 18.91 5.79 -10.40
N GLU A 104 18.92 4.85 -11.34
CA GLU A 104 18.20 5.00 -12.61
C GLU A 104 16.68 5.08 -12.40
N MET A 105 16.12 4.27 -11.52
CA MET A 105 14.70 4.41 -11.14
C MET A 105 14.42 5.80 -10.57
N PHE A 106 15.31 6.34 -9.72
CA PHE A 106 15.13 7.67 -9.12
C PHE A 106 15.24 8.81 -10.15
N LYS A 107 16.11 8.70 -11.15
CA LYS A 107 16.12 9.62 -12.28
C LYS A 107 14.81 9.53 -13.10
N GLY A 108 14.32 8.31 -13.31
CA GLY A 108 13.08 8.06 -14.04
C GLY A 108 11.87 8.69 -13.35
N TRP A 109 11.70 8.47 -12.04
CA TRP A 109 10.54 9.02 -11.32
C TRP A 109 10.60 10.55 -11.21
N ARG A 110 11.77 11.17 -11.10
CA ARG A 110 11.90 12.64 -11.12
C ARG A 110 11.36 13.25 -12.42
N LYS A 111 11.79 12.72 -13.58
CA LYS A 111 11.22 13.12 -14.89
C LYS A 111 9.70 12.87 -14.95
N LYS A 112 9.25 11.76 -14.37
CA LYS A 112 7.84 11.43 -14.33
C LYS A 112 7.03 12.45 -13.51
N LEU A 113 7.55 12.88 -12.36
CA LEU A 113 6.92 13.91 -11.53
C LEU A 113 6.78 15.25 -12.27
N GLU A 114 7.79 15.67 -13.07
CA GLU A 114 7.69 16.86 -13.91
C GLU A 114 6.54 16.74 -14.92
N SER A 115 6.38 15.57 -15.54
CA SER A 115 5.26 15.30 -16.46
C SER A 115 3.92 15.33 -15.73
N ILE A 116 3.83 14.73 -14.54
CA ILE A 116 2.61 14.73 -13.71
C ILE A 116 2.26 16.17 -13.32
N HIS A 117 3.24 16.95 -12.88
CA HIS A 117 3.02 18.35 -12.52
C HIS A 117 2.42 19.16 -13.68
N LYS A 118 3.01 19.06 -14.89
CA LYS A 118 2.47 19.72 -16.09
C LYS A 118 1.03 19.29 -16.40
N SER A 119 0.73 17.99 -16.33
CA SER A 119 -0.62 17.48 -16.59
C SER A 119 -1.64 17.97 -15.54
N VAL A 120 -1.25 18.02 -14.26
CA VAL A 120 -2.11 18.50 -13.17
C VAL A 120 -2.32 20.02 -13.27
N ASP A 121 -1.28 20.78 -13.55
CA ASP A 121 -1.35 22.23 -13.72
C ASP A 121 -2.28 22.62 -14.88
N ALA A 122 -2.17 21.91 -16.00
CA ALA A 122 -3.04 22.05 -17.16
C ALA A 122 -4.46 21.44 -16.96
N ARG A 123 -4.74 20.82 -15.80
CA ARG A 123 -5.99 20.10 -15.51
C ARG A 123 -6.38 19.07 -16.59
N GLU A 124 -5.39 18.36 -17.13
CA GLU A 124 -5.62 17.32 -18.13
C GLU A 124 -6.53 16.20 -17.59
N THR A 125 -7.40 15.67 -18.47
CA THR A 125 -8.33 14.60 -18.13
C THR A 125 -8.18 13.41 -19.07
N GLY A 126 -8.62 12.22 -18.61
CA GLY A 126 -8.71 11.03 -19.46
C GLY A 126 -7.43 10.20 -19.57
N ARG A 127 -6.34 10.58 -18.89
CA ARG A 127 -5.10 9.80 -18.86
C ARG A 127 -5.08 8.87 -17.65
N PHE A 128 -5.09 7.56 -17.89
CA PHE A 128 -5.03 6.54 -16.85
C PHE A 128 -3.93 5.52 -17.14
N GLU A 129 -2.92 5.49 -16.31
CA GLU A 129 -1.78 4.57 -16.45
C GLU A 129 -2.06 3.29 -15.65
N THR A 130 -2.30 2.20 -16.37
CA THR A 130 -2.62 0.88 -15.83
C THR A 130 -1.77 -0.19 -16.53
N SER A 131 -1.60 -1.36 -15.93
CA SER A 131 -1.07 -2.52 -16.64
C SER A 131 -2.02 -2.98 -17.74
N LEU A 132 -1.47 -3.67 -18.75
CA LEU A 132 -2.19 -4.20 -19.92
C LEU A 132 -3.64 -4.61 -19.59
N GLU A 133 -4.58 -3.88 -20.17
CA GLU A 133 -6.03 -4.00 -19.93
C GLU A 133 -6.58 -5.42 -20.13
N THR A 134 -5.96 -6.21 -21.00
CA THR A 134 -6.44 -7.53 -21.41
C THR A 134 -6.29 -8.58 -20.32
N LEU A 135 -5.13 -8.67 -19.68
CA LEU A 135 -4.88 -9.67 -18.63
C LEU A 135 -5.62 -9.32 -17.33
N SER A 136 -5.64 -8.03 -16.99
CA SER A 136 -6.33 -7.49 -15.82
C SER A 136 -7.86 -7.66 -15.92
N LYS A 137 -8.44 -7.44 -17.10
CA LYS A 137 -9.87 -7.69 -17.36
C LYS A 137 -10.20 -9.18 -17.23
N MET A 138 -9.32 -10.07 -17.69
CA MET A 138 -9.53 -11.51 -17.61
C MET A 138 -9.45 -12.03 -16.17
N VAL A 139 -8.50 -11.53 -15.37
CA VAL A 139 -8.35 -11.87 -13.95
C VAL A 139 -9.55 -11.36 -13.12
N ASP A 140 -10.02 -10.15 -13.38
CA ASP A 140 -11.21 -9.57 -12.73
C ASP A 140 -12.50 -10.33 -13.12
N THR A 141 -12.66 -10.65 -14.41
CA THR A 141 -13.87 -11.30 -14.93
C THR A 141 -14.02 -12.73 -14.45
N LEU A 142 -12.91 -13.45 -14.29
CA LEU A 142 -12.91 -14.85 -13.85
C LEU A 142 -12.93 -15.04 -12.34
N ARG A 143 -12.93 -13.95 -11.54
CA ARG A 143 -12.79 -14.01 -10.06
C ARG A 143 -11.58 -14.83 -9.61
N LEU A 144 -10.59 -15.01 -10.47
CA LEU A 144 -9.39 -15.81 -10.16
C LEU A 144 -8.64 -15.26 -8.93
N ARG A 145 -8.71 -13.96 -8.72
CA ARG A 145 -8.13 -13.31 -7.55
C ARG A 145 -8.81 -13.77 -6.25
N GLU A 146 -10.12 -13.85 -6.22
CA GLU A 146 -10.88 -14.31 -5.05
C GLU A 146 -10.68 -15.81 -4.80
N ILE A 147 -10.58 -16.61 -5.85
CA ILE A 147 -10.53 -18.06 -5.71
C ILE A 147 -9.07 -18.55 -5.55
N VAL A 148 -8.18 -18.15 -6.44
CA VAL A 148 -6.80 -18.65 -6.48
C VAL A 148 -5.88 -17.76 -5.65
N GLY A 149 -5.97 -16.44 -5.82
CA GLY A 149 -5.16 -15.47 -5.08
C GLY A 149 -5.36 -15.62 -3.58
N LYS A 150 -6.59 -15.66 -3.11
CA LYS A 150 -6.96 -15.85 -1.70
C LYS A 150 -6.32 -17.11 -1.12
N ARG A 151 -6.50 -18.27 -1.76
CA ARG A 151 -5.95 -19.54 -1.28
C ARG A 151 -4.43 -19.55 -1.21
N VAL A 152 -3.77 -19.03 -2.24
CA VAL A 152 -2.30 -18.94 -2.30
C VAL A 152 -1.77 -18.04 -1.20
N TRP A 153 -2.41 -16.90 -0.98
CA TRP A 153 -2.00 -15.94 0.03
C TRP A 153 -2.23 -16.44 1.45
N LEU A 154 -3.41 -16.95 1.76
CA LEU A 154 -3.72 -17.51 3.08
C LEU A 154 -2.75 -18.66 3.43
N LYS A 155 -2.47 -19.54 2.49
CA LYS A 155 -1.50 -20.62 2.69
C LYS A 155 -0.08 -20.08 2.96
N ARG A 156 0.34 -19.02 2.27
CA ARG A 156 1.65 -18.37 2.46
C ARG A 156 1.78 -17.67 3.81
N ALA A 157 0.70 -17.09 4.31
CA ALA A 157 0.65 -16.47 5.62
C ALA A 157 0.54 -17.47 6.78
N GLY A 158 0.47 -18.78 6.49
CA GLY A 158 0.22 -19.80 7.51
C GLY A 158 -1.23 -19.87 7.98
N PHE A 159 -2.13 -19.15 7.31
CA PHE A 159 -3.55 -19.10 7.62
C PHE A 159 -4.28 -20.18 6.80
N VAL A 160 -4.70 -21.26 7.45
CA VAL A 160 -5.20 -22.48 6.76
C VAL A 160 -6.73 -22.54 6.76
N GLU A 161 -7.41 -21.72 7.56
CA GLU A 161 -8.86 -21.77 7.67
C GLU A 161 -9.57 -21.19 6.44
N HIS A 162 -10.53 -21.95 5.93
CA HIS A 162 -11.48 -21.47 4.93
C HIS A 162 -12.39 -20.42 5.56
N THR A 163 -12.26 -19.19 5.08
CA THR A 163 -13.16 -18.12 5.50
C THR A 163 -14.06 -17.73 4.34
N ASP A 164 -15.31 -17.40 4.62
CA ASP A 164 -16.25 -16.81 3.65
C ASP A 164 -15.92 -15.34 3.33
N LEU A 165 -14.86 -14.83 3.95
CA LEU A 165 -14.39 -13.48 3.76
C LEU A 165 -13.88 -13.25 2.34
N THR A 166 -14.02 -12.05 1.85
CA THR A 166 -13.38 -11.59 0.60
C THR A 166 -11.87 -11.58 0.74
N PHE A 167 -11.14 -11.54 -0.39
CA PHE A 167 -9.69 -11.40 -0.38
C PHE A 167 -9.21 -10.21 0.45
N TRP A 168 -9.92 -9.08 0.37
CA TRP A 168 -9.56 -7.86 1.09
C TRP A 168 -9.79 -7.95 2.61
N GLU A 169 -10.83 -8.64 3.04
CA GLU A 169 -11.07 -8.93 4.45
C GLU A 169 -10.01 -9.90 4.99
N CYS A 170 -9.64 -10.91 4.20
CA CYS A 170 -8.56 -11.82 4.56
C CYS A 170 -7.21 -11.11 4.76
N ILE A 171 -6.90 -10.06 3.98
CA ILE A 171 -5.66 -9.30 4.15
C ILE A 171 -5.49 -8.77 5.56
N GLN A 172 -6.56 -8.33 6.21
CA GLN A 172 -6.49 -7.83 7.58
C GLN A 172 -6.08 -8.91 8.57
N LEU A 173 -6.56 -10.14 8.37
CA LEU A 173 -6.28 -11.29 9.23
C LEU A 173 -4.91 -11.94 8.97
N MET A 174 -4.30 -11.65 7.82
CA MET A 174 -2.98 -12.18 7.46
C MET A 174 -1.87 -11.67 8.36
N ASP A 175 -2.13 -10.71 9.24
CA ASP A 175 -1.17 -10.29 10.25
C ASP A 175 -0.86 -11.39 11.28
N SER A 176 -1.66 -12.44 11.37
CA SER A 176 -1.34 -13.65 12.11
C SER A 176 -0.04 -14.34 11.62
N GLY A 177 0.38 -14.05 10.38
CA GLY A 177 1.66 -14.50 9.86
C GLY A 177 2.88 -13.73 10.37
N PHE A 178 2.69 -12.58 11.04
CA PHE A 178 3.80 -11.86 11.66
C PHE A 178 4.19 -12.50 12.99
N GLN A 179 5.47 -12.57 13.21
CA GLN A 179 6.09 -13.03 14.44
C GLN A 179 7.32 -12.18 14.76
N TYR A 180 7.80 -12.27 15.97
CA TYR A 180 9.05 -11.66 16.41
C TYR A 180 9.95 -12.73 17.04
N ASP A 181 11.25 -12.51 16.96
CA ASP A 181 12.27 -13.37 17.55
C ASP A 181 12.90 -12.75 18.82
N GLU A 182 13.95 -13.37 19.33
CA GLU A 182 14.64 -12.98 20.58
C GLU A 182 15.34 -11.62 20.47
N GLU A 183 15.69 -11.17 19.26
CA GLU A 183 16.30 -9.86 19.03
C GLU A 183 15.35 -8.68 19.30
N CYS A 184 14.05 -8.94 19.44
CA CYS A 184 13.09 -7.91 19.78
C CYS A 184 13.39 -7.33 21.17
N ASN A 185 13.70 -6.04 21.23
CA ASN A 185 14.01 -5.31 22.47
C ASN A 185 12.88 -4.43 23.01
N GLY A 186 11.68 -4.51 22.44
CA GLY A 186 10.51 -3.76 22.90
C GLY A 186 10.52 -2.26 22.55
N CYS A 187 11.29 -1.82 21.55
CA CYS A 187 11.48 -0.39 21.21
C CYS A 187 10.23 0.35 20.68
N ASP A 188 9.12 -0.35 20.44
CA ASP A 188 7.81 0.20 20.02
C ASP A 188 7.79 0.88 18.62
N ILE A 189 8.85 0.80 17.84
CA ILE A 189 8.90 1.39 16.51
C ILE A 189 7.84 0.78 15.59
N CYS A 190 7.63 -0.54 15.65
CA CYS A 190 6.65 -1.25 14.83
C CYS A 190 5.21 -0.74 15.06
N SER A 191 4.84 -0.40 16.29
CA SER A 191 3.54 0.17 16.61
C SER A 191 3.42 1.61 16.07
N LYS A 192 4.47 2.41 16.22
CA LYS A 192 4.50 3.82 15.80
C LYS A 192 4.50 4.01 14.27
N VAL A 193 5.13 3.11 13.51
CA VAL A 193 5.12 3.18 12.03
C VAL A 193 3.85 2.57 11.42
N CYS A 194 3.02 1.89 12.20
CA CYS A 194 1.82 1.24 11.69
C CYS A 194 0.75 2.27 11.28
N PRO A 195 0.38 2.37 9.99
CA PRO A 195 -0.54 3.43 9.53
C PRO A 195 -1.96 3.27 10.04
N VAL A 196 -2.32 2.10 10.55
CA VAL A 196 -3.68 1.76 11.00
C VAL A 196 -3.76 1.39 12.47
N SER A 197 -2.70 1.65 13.27
CA SER A 197 -2.64 1.29 14.69
C SER A 197 -2.94 -0.19 14.96
N ASN A 198 -2.51 -1.05 14.06
CA ASN A 198 -2.76 -2.49 14.16
C ASN A 198 -1.88 -3.20 15.18
N ILE A 199 -0.86 -2.53 15.73
CA ILE A 199 0.09 -3.16 16.64
C ILE A 199 -0.01 -2.50 18.01
N LYS A 200 -0.22 -3.32 19.04
CA LYS A 200 -0.13 -2.94 20.45
C LYS A 200 1.10 -3.59 21.08
N MET A 201 1.74 -2.88 21.98
CA MET A 201 2.78 -3.48 22.81
C MET A 201 2.14 -4.10 24.05
N ILE A 202 2.33 -5.42 24.22
CA ILE A 202 1.89 -6.18 25.39
C ILE A 202 3.16 -6.80 25.98
N ASP A 203 3.44 -6.55 27.24
CA ASP A 203 4.66 -7.00 27.93
C ASP A 203 5.94 -6.70 27.13
N ASN A 204 6.04 -5.47 26.58
CA ASN A 204 7.12 -5.00 25.71
C ASN A 204 7.30 -5.81 24.41
N ARG A 205 6.26 -6.49 23.94
CA ARG A 205 6.27 -7.27 22.69
C ARG A 205 5.13 -6.84 21.77
N PRO A 206 5.34 -6.85 20.43
CA PRO A 206 4.29 -6.48 19.50
C PRO A 206 3.19 -7.55 19.41
N SER A 207 1.94 -7.11 19.46
CA SER A 207 0.75 -7.92 19.25
C SER A 207 -0.11 -7.30 18.15
N TRP A 208 -0.39 -8.04 17.09
CA TRP A 208 -1.18 -7.60 15.95
C TRP A 208 -2.68 -7.77 16.25
N GLN A 209 -3.49 -6.80 15.81
CA GLN A 209 -4.90 -6.63 16.20
C GLN A 209 -5.87 -6.86 15.02
N HIS A 210 -5.47 -7.60 14.00
CA HIS A 210 -6.30 -8.01 12.85
C HIS A 210 -6.93 -6.84 12.05
N ARG A 211 -6.16 -5.75 11.89
CA ARG A 211 -6.51 -4.58 11.06
C ARG A 211 -5.42 -4.24 10.06
N CYS A 212 -4.67 -5.24 9.64
CA CYS A 212 -3.46 -5.07 8.86
C CYS A 212 -3.75 -4.58 7.43
N GLU A 213 -2.89 -3.70 6.93
CA GLU A 213 -2.88 -3.27 5.51
C GLU A 213 -1.86 -4.06 4.68
N GLN A 214 -1.13 -5.00 5.28
CA GLN A 214 -0.03 -5.73 4.63
C GLN A 214 1.02 -4.83 3.99
N CYS A 215 1.29 -3.68 4.62
CA CYS A 215 2.27 -2.70 4.15
C CYS A 215 3.71 -3.06 4.51
N PHE A 216 3.91 -4.03 5.39
CA PHE A 216 5.20 -4.48 5.91
C PHE A 216 6.06 -3.40 6.60
N ALA A 217 5.51 -2.23 6.90
CA ALA A 217 6.27 -1.16 7.56
C ALA A 217 6.88 -1.62 8.89
N CYS A 218 6.14 -2.38 9.70
CA CYS A 218 6.64 -2.92 10.96
C CYS A 218 7.86 -3.82 10.79
N LEU A 219 7.92 -4.61 9.72
CA LEU A 219 9.01 -5.49 9.39
C LEU A 219 10.19 -4.71 8.80
N GLN A 220 9.92 -3.84 7.82
CA GLN A 220 10.95 -3.08 7.11
C GLN A 220 11.68 -2.08 8.02
N TRP A 221 10.98 -1.47 8.97
CA TRP A 221 11.53 -0.46 9.88
C TRP A 221 11.94 -1.00 11.25
N CYS A 222 11.92 -2.30 11.46
CA CYS A 222 12.42 -2.88 12.71
C CYS A 222 13.95 -2.73 12.80
N PRO A 223 14.49 -1.95 13.76
CA PRO A 223 15.93 -1.68 13.82
C PRO A 223 16.75 -2.90 14.24
N LYS A 224 16.08 -3.92 14.79
CA LYS A 224 16.67 -5.21 15.16
C LYS A 224 16.37 -6.31 14.16
N GLU A 225 15.65 -6.00 13.08
CA GLU A 225 15.15 -6.97 12.09
C GLU A 225 14.41 -8.17 12.73
N ALA A 226 13.97 -8.00 13.98
CA ALA A 226 13.34 -9.03 14.78
C ALA A 226 11.93 -9.43 14.29
N ILE A 227 11.26 -8.60 13.48
CA ILE A 227 9.94 -8.94 12.97
C ILE A 227 10.08 -9.71 11.66
N GLN A 228 9.40 -10.86 11.62
CA GLN A 228 9.38 -11.77 10.48
C GLN A 228 7.92 -11.99 10.03
N PHE A 229 7.74 -12.44 8.78
CA PHE A 229 6.44 -12.84 8.25
C PHE A 229 6.54 -14.25 7.65
N GLY A 230 5.93 -15.21 8.32
CA GLY A 230 6.15 -16.63 8.05
C GLY A 230 7.61 -17.04 8.22
N SER A 231 7.98 -18.18 7.68
CA SER A 231 9.34 -18.73 7.81
C SER A 231 10.35 -18.18 6.79
N ARG A 232 9.92 -17.32 5.87
CA ARG A 232 10.71 -16.97 4.67
C ARG A 232 11.34 -15.59 4.65
N THR A 233 11.10 -14.78 5.67
CA THR A 233 11.65 -13.41 5.73
C THR A 233 12.92 -13.32 6.59
N SER A 234 13.24 -14.38 7.31
CA SER A 234 14.47 -14.45 8.10
C SER A 234 15.70 -14.35 7.19
N GLY A 235 16.62 -13.46 7.52
CA GLY A 235 17.82 -13.16 6.73
C GLY A 235 17.57 -12.36 5.46
N GLY A 236 16.31 -11.97 5.18
CA GLY A 236 15.98 -11.09 4.06
C GLY A 236 16.39 -9.65 4.36
N LYS A 237 17.02 -8.98 3.38
CA LYS A 237 17.38 -7.57 3.50
C LYS A 237 16.15 -6.68 3.65
N ARG A 238 16.27 -5.67 4.51
CA ARG A 238 15.25 -4.62 4.67
C ARG A 238 15.50 -3.51 3.65
N TYR A 239 14.43 -2.91 3.15
CA TYR A 239 14.52 -1.82 2.20
C TYR A 239 13.83 -0.57 2.73
N HIS A 240 14.56 0.54 2.71
CA HIS A 240 14.04 1.88 2.94
C HIS A 240 14.49 2.78 1.80
N HIS A 241 13.65 3.74 1.42
CA HIS A 241 14.10 4.78 0.51
C HIS A 241 15.23 5.58 1.19
N PRO A 242 16.37 5.83 0.52
CA PRO A 242 17.55 6.44 1.15
C PRO A 242 17.26 7.85 1.72
N ASP A 243 16.33 8.59 1.11
CA ASP A 243 15.97 9.94 1.55
C ASP A 243 14.86 9.95 2.64
N VAL A 244 14.33 8.78 3.04
CA VAL A 244 13.28 8.67 4.07
C VAL A 244 13.89 8.19 5.37
N LYS A 245 13.72 8.98 6.43
CA LYS A 245 14.18 8.65 7.78
C LYS A 245 13.02 8.03 8.57
N ILE A 246 13.37 7.29 9.61
CA ILE A 246 12.37 6.71 10.51
C ILE A 246 11.46 7.77 11.14
N SER A 247 12.00 8.95 11.45
CA SER A 247 11.24 10.10 11.96
C SER A 247 10.10 10.54 11.03
N ASP A 248 10.25 10.32 9.71
CA ASP A 248 9.25 10.68 8.72
C ASP A 248 8.10 9.66 8.67
N MET A 249 8.38 8.45 9.16
CA MET A 249 7.44 7.33 9.22
C MET A 249 6.67 7.27 10.54
N LEU A 250 7.21 7.85 11.61
CA LEU A 250 6.53 7.87 12.91
C LEU A 250 5.28 8.73 12.83
N ARG A 251 4.17 8.22 13.37
CA ARG A 251 2.95 9.03 13.50
C ARG A 251 3.22 10.21 14.42
N ARG A 252 2.82 11.38 13.97
CA ARG A 252 2.73 12.56 14.82
C ARG A 252 1.34 12.52 15.47
N ASP A 253 1.33 12.43 16.77
CA ASP A 253 0.10 12.51 17.59
C ASP A 253 -0.57 13.87 17.42
#